data_59a24ec0303526ab8a16b5ac92d7ef76
#
_entry.id   59a24ec0303526ab8a16b5ac92d7ef76
#
_cell.length_a   1.000
_cell.length_b   1.000
_cell.length_c   1.000
_cell.angle_alpha   90.00
_cell.angle_beta   90.00
_cell.angle_gamma   90.00
#
_symmetry.space_group_name_H-M   'P 1'
#
loop_
_entity.id
_entity.type
_entity.pdbx_description
1 polymer ?
#
loop_
_entity_poly.entity_id
_entity_poly.type
_entity_poly.pdbx_seq_one_letter_code
_entity_poly.pdbx_strand_id
1 'polypeptide(L)'
;MSKDVESRIIDIVNEMRSSVVSIITTRLMVDEWLNATPVRGLGTGFFVDNKHVVTANHVVQDATELVVVTPDGDEYEGELLGRDPEFDAALIRVEGARSVKSVKLGDSDKLKVGQMVIAIGYPLGLLGEPTVTLGVVSAIGRSIRTPVGVLEGLIQTDAAINPGN
;
A
#
# COMPACT_ATOMS: atom_id res chain seq x y z
N MET A 1 10.83 25.80 -6.35
CA MET A 1 11.12 24.55 -7.05
C MET A 1 11.29 24.88 -8.52
N SER A 2 12.30 24.37 -9.24
CA SER A 2 12.45 24.67 -10.67
C SER A 2 11.32 23.94 -11.44
N LYS A 3 10.90 24.50 -12.59
CA LYS A 3 9.89 23.87 -13.47
C LYS A 3 10.24 22.41 -13.82
N ASP A 4 11.52 22.08 -13.86
CA ASP A 4 12.03 20.73 -14.13
C ASP A 4 11.69 19.73 -13.02
N VAL A 5 11.85 20.09 -11.75
CA VAL A 5 11.53 19.20 -10.62
C VAL A 5 10.03 18.94 -10.52
N GLU A 6 9.21 19.97 -10.69
CA GLU A 6 7.74 19.83 -10.68
C GLU A 6 7.25 18.90 -11.81
N SER A 7 7.75 19.11 -13.03
CA SER A 7 7.41 18.26 -14.17
C SER A 7 7.78 16.80 -13.93
N ARG A 8 8.97 16.55 -13.38
CA ARG A 8 9.40 15.17 -13.05
C ARG A 8 8.52 14.50 -12.00
N ILE A 9 8.07 15.24 -10.98
CA ILE A 9 7.12 14.72 -9.97
C ILE A 9 5.81 14.33 -10.65
N ILE A 10 5.26 15.20 -11.50
CA ILE A 10 4.02 14.94 -12.24
C ILE A 10 4.17 13.70 -13.14
N ASP A 11 5.31 13.58 -13.84
CA ASP A 11 5.58 12.43 -14.70
C ASP A 11 5.63 11.12 -13.90
N ILE A 12 6.33 11.10 -12.74
CA ILE A 12 6.41 9.95 -11.85
C ILE A 12 5.01 9.56 -11.34
N VAL A 13 4.22 10.53 -10.91
CA VAL A 13 2.85 10.28 -10.43
C VAL A 13 2.00 9.68 -11.54
N ASN A 14 2.03 10.24 -12.75
CA ASN A 14 1.29 9.74 -13.91
C ASN A 14 1.73 8.33 -14.33
N GLU A 15 3.00 8.00 -14.17
CA GLU A 15 3.51 6.66 -14.46
C GLU A 15 3.07 5.65 -13.40
N MET A 16 3.12 6.02 -12.11
CA MET A 16 2.94 5.09 -10.99
C MET A 16 1.48 4.89 -10.58
N ARG A 17 0.61 5.90 -10.75
CA ARG A 17 -0.78 5.84 -10.26
C ARG A 17 -1.56 4.61 -10.75
N SER A 18 -1.33 4.16 -11.99
CA SER A 18 -1.98 2.96 -12.55
C SER A 18 -1.48 1.64 -11.97
N SER A 19 -0.41 1.67 -11.18
CA SER A 19 0.15 0.51 -10.49
C SER A 19 -0.37 0.39 -9.07
N VAL A 20 -0.91 1.48 -8.49
CA VAL A 20 -1.37 1.55 -7.09
C VAL A 20 -2.86 1.26 -7.03
N VAL A 21 -3.26 0.40 -6.11
CA VAL A 21 -4.63 -0.09 -5.98
C VAL A 21 -5.15 0.05 -4.55
N SER A 22 -6.46 0.22 -4.42
CA SER A 22 -7.13 0.09 -3.13
C SER A 22 -7.40 -1.38 -2.83
N ILE A 23 -7.24 -1.76 -1.57
CA ILE A 23 -7.56 -3.11 -1.08
C ILE A 23 -8.68 -2.98 -0.07
N ILE A 24 -9.81 -3.64 -0.36
CA ILE A 24 -10.95 -3.75 0.52
C ILE A 24 -10.93 -5.15 1.12
N THR A 25 -10.99 -5.24 2.43
CA THR A 25 -11.04 -6.51 3.15
C THR A 25 -12.34 -6.64 3.93
N THR A 26 -12.86 -7.85 4.02
CA THR A 26 -13.95 -8.20 4.94
C THR A 26 -13.37 -9.11 6.01
N ARG A 27 -13.65 -8.81 7.28
CA ARG A 27 -13.28 -9.64 8.44
C ARG A 27 -14.54 -9.93 9.25
N LEU A 28 -14.63 -11.10 9.86
CA LEU A 28 -15.69 -11.42 10.79
C LEU A 28 -15.22 -11.08 12.22
N MET A 29 -15.82 -10.09 12.83
CA MET A 29 -15.64 -9.83 14.26
C MET A 29 -16.74 -10.54 15.03
N VAL A 30 -16.32 -11.34 16.01
CA VAL A 30 -17.25 -12.09 16.90
C VAL A 30 -17.35 -11.32 18.20
N ASP A 31 -18.57 -10.95 18.58
CA ASP A 31 -18.85 -10.27 19.86
C ASP A 31 -18.88 -11.27 21.03
N GLU A 32 -19.04 -10.76 22.25
CA GLU A 32 -19.14 -11.57 23.48
C GLU A 32 -20.34 -12.54 23.48
N TRP A 33 -21.31 -12.31 22.60
CA TRP A 33 -22.52 -13.12 22.42
C TRP A 33 -22.40 -14.12 21.26
N LEU A 34 -21.17 -14.28 20.71
CA LEU A 34 -20.86 -15.12 19.55
C LEU A 34 -21.57 -14.70 18.23
N ASN A 35 -22.03 -13.45 18.13
CA ASN A 35 -22.54 -12.94 16.87
C ASN A 35 -21.38 -12.52 15.98
N ALA A 36 -21.33 -13.04 14.76
CA ALA A 36 -20.34 -12.66 13.76
C ALA A 36 -20.85 -11.45 12.96
N THR A 37 -20.13 -10.34 13.02
CA THR A 37 -20.43 -9.13 12.27
C THR A 37 -19.32 -8.86 11.25
N PRO A 38 -19.64 -8.69 9.95
CA PRO A 38 -18.65 -8.34 8.96
C PRO A 38 -18.17 -6.89 9.15
N VAL A 39 -16.85 -6.71 9.24
CA VAL A 39 -16.21 -5.39 9.33
C VAL A 39 -15.31 -5.21 8.11
N ARG A 40 -15.42 -4.06 7.44
CA ARG A 40 -14.58 -3.71 6.31
C ARG A 40 -13.29 -3.06 6.77
N GLY A 41 -12.18 -3.50 6.19
CA GLY A 41 -10.88 -2.88 6.27
C GLY A 41 -10.52 -2.26 4.92
N LEU A 42 -9.61 -1.29 4.95
CA LEU A 42 -9.13 -0.59 3.76
C LEU A 42 -7.61 -0.47 3.83
N GLY A 43 -6.96 -0.62 2.69
CA GLY A 43 -5.52 -0.49 2.57
C GLY A 43 -5.11 -0.14 1.14
N THR A 44 -3.82 0.01 0.95
CA THR A 44 -3.20 0.25 -0.35
C THR A 44 -2.30 -0.92 -0.71
N GLY A 45 -2.28 -1.26 -1.97
CA GLY A 45 -1.32 -2.18 -2.57
C GLY A 45 -0.79 -1.66 -3.89
N PHE A 46 0.14 -2.38 -4.47
CA PHE A 46 0.66 -2.05 -5.80
C PHE A 46 1.04 -3.30 -6.58
N PHE A 47 0.85 -3.26 -7.89
CA PHE A 47 1.22 -4.35 -8.78
C PHE A 47 2.74 -4.44 -8.95
N VAL A 48 3.30 -5.63 -8.74
CA VAL A 48 4.71 -5.95 -9.03
C VAL A 48 4.89 -6.65 -10.38
N ASP A 49 3.80 -7.19 -10.91
CA ASP A 49 3.66 -7.68 -12.28
C ASP A 49 2.18 -7.58 -12.72
N ASN A 50 1.78 -8.27 -13.78
CA ASN A 50 0.43 -8.16 -14.34
C ASN A 50 -0.68 -8.84 -13.51
N LYS A 51 -0.34 -9.49 -12.38
CA LYS A 51 -1.31 -10.23 -11.55
C LYS A 51 -0.94 -10.35 -10.07
N HIS A 52 0.21 -9.85 -9.65
CA HIS A 52 0.59 -9.89 -8.25
C HIS A 52 0.62 -8.49 -7.63
N VAL A 53 -0.06 -8.35 -6.53
CA VAL A 53 -0.14 -7.12 -5.72
C VAL A 53 0.57 -7.34 -4.40
N VAL A 54 1.47 -6.43 -4.05
CA VAL A 54 2.10 -6.37 -2.72
C VAL A 54 1.36 -5.36 -1.87
N THR A 55 1.15 -5.71 -0.60
CA THR A 55 0.54 -4.87 0.43
C THR A 55 1.13 -5.17 1.79
N ALA A 56 0.70 -4.46 2.83
CA ALA A 56 1.08 -4.75 4.20
C ALA A 56 0.30 -5.96 4.76
N ASN A 57 0.97 -6.79 5.60
CA ASN A 57 0.33 -7.94 6.23
C ASN A 57 -0.89 -7.54 7.08
N HIS A 58 -0.79 -6.43 7.85
CA HIS A 58 -1.90 -5.99 8.71
C HIS A 58 -3.17 -5.61 7.91
N VAL A 59 -3.06 -5.30 6.61
CA VAL A 59 -4.20 -5.04 5.72
C VAL A 59 -4.99 -6.31 5.47
N VAL A 60 -4.31 -7.45 5.24
CA VAL A 60 -4.94 -8.73 4.86
C VAL A 60 -5.12 -9.69 6.03
N GLN A 61 -4.58 -9.36 7.19
CA GLN A 61 -4.66 -10.22 8.36
C GLN A 61 -6.14 -10.46 8.74
N ASP A 62 -6.49 -11.74 8.95
CA ASP A 62 -7.83 -12.21 9.33
C ASP A 62 -8.94 -11.84 8.31
N ALA A 63 -8.56 -11.45 7.09
CA ALA A 63 -9.52 -11.19 6.03
C ALA A 63 -10.14 -12.51 5.53
N THR A 64 -11.47 -12.53 5.45
CA THR A 64 -12.24 -13.62 4.83
C THR A 64 -12.48 -13.38 3.35
N GLU A 65 -12.44 -12.10 2.93
CA GLU A 65 -12.57 -11.68 1.55
C GLU A 65 -11.57 -10.56 1.25
N LEU A 66 -11.02 -10.59 0.05
CA LEU A 66 -10.10 -9.56 -0.48
C LEU A 66 -10.63 -9.08 -1.83
N VAL A 67 -10.85 -7.79 -1.95
CA VAL A 67 -11.19 -7.14 -3.22
C VAL A 67 -10.13 -6.09 -3.53
N VAL A 68 -9.56 -6.16 -4.72
CA VAL A 68 -8.59 -5.20 -5.23
C VAL A 68 -9.29 -4.28 -6.22
N VAL A 69 -9.25 -2.98 -5.96
CA VAL A 69 -9.90 -1.96 -6.79
C VAL A 69 -8.84 -1.13 -7.49
N THR A 70 -8.88 -1.12 -8.81
CA THR A 70 -7.97 -0.30 -9.63
C THR A 70 -8.38 1.17 -9.65
N PRO A 71 -7.50 2.10 -10.06
CA PRO A 71 -7.86 3.51 -10.19
C PRO A 71 -9.04 3.78 -11.12
N ASP A 72 -9.24 2.93 -12.13
CA ASP A 72 -10.37 3.02 -13.06
C ASP A 72 -11.71 2.56 -12.42
N GLY A 73 -11.66 2.03 -11.19
CA GLY A 73 -12.82 1.57 -10.43
C GLY A 73 -13.20 0.11 -10.70
N ASP A 74 -12.40 -0.62 -11.46
CA ASP A 74 -12.63 -2.05 -11.68
C ASP A 74 -12.28 -2.85 -10.41
N GLU A 75 -13.17 -3.76 -10.02
CA GLU A 75 -13.03 -4.62 -8.86
C GLU A 75 -12.62 -6.03 -9.27
N TYR A 76 -11.64 -6.58 -8.56
CA TYR A 76 -11.13 -7.93 -8.78
C TYR A 76 -11.06 -8.68 -7.45
N GLU A 77 -11.43 -9.95 -7.48
CA GLU A 77 -11.20 -10.84 -6.34
C GLU A 77 -9.70 -11.07 -6.15
N GLY A 78 -9.23 -10.91 -4.90
CA GLY A 78 -7.85 -11.15 -4.50
C GLY A 78 -7.69 -12.47 -3.78
N GLU A 79 -6.68 -13.26 -4.19
CA GLU A 79 -6.28 -14.47 -3.50
C GLU A 79 -4.99 -14.23 -2.72
N LEU A 80 -5.02 -14.43 -1.41
CA LEU A 80 -3.82 -14.32 -0.57
C LEU A 80 -2.88 -15.50 -0.85
N LEU A 81 -1.73 -15.22 -1.47
CA LEU A 81 -0.71 -16.25 -1.77
C LEU A 81 0.24 -16.48 -0.59
N GLY A 82 0.53 -15.44 0.16
CA GLY A 82 1.44 -15.52 1.31
C GLY A 82 1.55 -14.20 2.05
N ARG A 83 2.04 -14.30 3.27
CA ARG A 83 2.28 -13.13 4.13
C ARG A 83 3.47 -13.35 5.04
N ASP A 84 4.09 -12.25 5.41
CA ASP A 84 5.17 -12.19 6.37
C ASP A 84 4.82 -11.18 7.46
N PRO A 85 4.39 -11.64 8.65
CA PRO A 85 4.04 -10.76 9.77
C PRO A 85 5.25 -10.02 10.36
N GLU A 86 6.46 -10.56 10.23
CA GLU A 86 7.68 -9.96 10.77
C GLU A 86 8.07 -8.70 9.98
N PHE A 87 7.97 -8.77 8.65
CA PHE A 87 8.22 -7.64 7.76
C PHE A 87 6.97 -6.84 7.41
N ASP A 88 5.81 -7.23 7.95
CA ASP A 88 4.51 -6.63 7.63
C ASP A 88 4.23 -6.59 6.12
N ALA A 89 4.51 -7.67 5.41
CA ALA A 89 4.32 -7.80 3.97
C ALA A 89 3.35 -8.92 3.60
N ALA A 90 2.60 -8.75 2.52
CA ALA A 90 1.71 -9.76 1.95
C ALA A 90 1.68 -9.69 0.43
N LEU A 91 1.43 -10.84 -0.19
CA LEU A 91 1.30 -11.01 -1.64
C LEU A 91 -0.09 -11.54 -1.97
N ILE A 92 -0.78 -10.82 -2.86
CA ILE A 92 -2.12 -11.15 -3.35
C ILE A 92 -2.04 -11.45 -4.84
N ARG A 93 -2.72 -12.50 -5.28
CA ARG A 93 -2.95 -12.78 -6.70
C ARG A 93 -4.28 -12.18 -7.15
N VAL A 94 -4.26 -11.54 -8.31
CA VAL A 94 -5.42 -10.94 -8.98
C VAL A 94 -5.45 -11.44 -10.40
N GLU A 95 -6.52 -12.13 -10.79
CA GLU A 95 -6.64 -12.63 -12.16
C GLU A 95 -7.49 -11.68 -13.01
N GLY A 96 -7.10 -11.56 -14.28
CA GLY A 96 -7.87 -10.80 -15.26
C GLY A 96 -7.76 -9.27 -15.16
N ALA A 97 -6.91 -8.74 -14.29
CA ALA A 97 -6.70 -7.30 -14.19
C ALA A 97 -6.20 -6.72 -15.53
N ARG A 98 -6.86 -5.63 -15.96
CA ARG A 98 -6.58 -4.99 -17.25
C ARG A 98 -5.97 -3.61 -17.02
N SER A 99 -5.18 -3.15 -17.99
CA SER A 99 -4.60 -1.80 -18.00
C SER A 99 -3.73 -1.45 -16.77
N VAL A 100 -3.29 -2.47 -16.00
CA VAL A 100 -2.40 -2.28 -14.86
C VAL A 100 -0.95 -2.23 -15.32
N LYS A 101 -0.16 -1.41 -14.62
CA LYS A 101 1.29 -1.38 -14.77
C LYS A 101 1.93 -1.94 -13.50
N SER A 102 3.08 -2.56 -13.65
CA SER A 102 3.87 -2.98 -12.50
C SER A 102 4.88 -1.91 -12.11
N VAL A 103 5.12 -1.79 -10.81
CA VAL A 103 6.21 -0.93 -10.31
C VAL A 103 7.55 -1.63 -10.49
N LYS A 104 8.59 -0.85 -10.73
CA LYS A 104 9.97 -1.32 -10.62
C LYS A 104 10.42 -1.15 -9.17
N LEU A 105 10.76 -2.26 -8.51
CA LEU A 105 11.28 -2.21 -7.14
C LEU A 105 12.62 -1.48 -7.10
N GLY A 106 12.77 -0.57 -6.14
CA GLY A 106 13.99 0.14 -5.86
C GLY A 106 14.91 -0.63 -4.91
N ASP A 107 15.98 0.02 -4.52
CA ASP A 107 16.98 -0.48 -3.60
C ASP A 107 17.04 0.47 -2.39
N SER A 108 16.47 0.06 -1.27
CA SER A 108 16.39 0.88 -0.06
C SER A 108 17.75 1.13 0.59
N ASP A 109 18.75 0.28 0.35
CA ASP A 109 20.09 0.46 0.89
C ASP A 109 20.83 1.65 0.24
N LYS A 110 20.33 2.12 -0.90
CA LYS A 110 20.87 3.30 -1.61
C LYS A 110 20.23 4.61 -1.20
N LEU A 111 19.22 4.60 -0.35
CA LEU A 111 18.54 5.80 0.11
C LEU A 111 19.46 6.70 0.93
N LYS A 112 19.24 8.00 0.79
CA LYS A 112 19.96 9.03 1.55
C LYS A 112 18.98 9.96 2.25
N VAL A 113 19.29 10.34 3.48
CA VAL A 113 18.54 11.37 4.21
C VAL A 113 18.54 12.67 3.40
N GLY A 114 17.37 13.31 3.28
CA GLY A 114 17.13 14.48 2.44
C GLY A 114 16.73 14.16 0.99
N GLN A 115 16.77 12.90 0.56
CA GLN A 115 16.27 12.50 -0.76
C GLN A 115 14.75 12.68 -0.83
N MET A 116 14.25 13.30 -1.91
CA MET A 116 12.82 13.47 -2.14
C MET A 116 12.13 12.10 -2.33
N VAL A 117 10.98 11.96 -1.72
CA VAL A 117 10.11 10.78 -1.84
C VAL A 117 8.67 11.20 -2.08
N ILE A 118 7.93 10.35 -2.78
CA ILE A 118 6.50 10.52 -3.07
C ILE A 118 5.80 9.31 -2.44
N ALA A 119 4.78 9.57 -1.61
CA ALA A 119 3.88 8.52 -1.16
C ALA A 119 2.60 8.58 -2.00
N ILE A 120 2.16 7.41 -2.48
CA ILE A 120 0.97 7.26 -3.31
C ILE A 120 0.13 6.14 -2.70
N GLY A 121 -1.16 6.40 -2.45
CA GLY A 121 -2.05 5.40 -1.86
C GLY A 121 -3.48 5.89 -1.68
N TYR A 122 -4.28 5.10 -0.98
CA TYR A 122 -5.70 5.32 -0.75
C TYR A 122 -6.01 5.56 0.73
N PRO A 123 -5.57 6.70 1.31
CA PRO A 123 -5.84 7.00 2.71
C PRO A 123 -7.35 7.12 2.94
N LEU A 124 -7.81 6.65 4.10
CA LEU A 124 -9.20 6.79 4.55
C LEU A 124 -10.25 6.17 3.62
N GLY A 125 -9.84 5.29 2.69
CA GLY A 125 -10.76 4.65 1.75
C GLY A 125 -11.38 5.56 0.70
N LEU A 126 -10.69 6.65 0.36
CA LEU A 126 -11.12 7.53 -0.72
C LEU A 126 -11.12 6.74 -2.04
N LEU A 127 -12.23 6.77 -2.75
CA LEU A 127 -12.39 6.13 -4.06
C LEU A 127 -11.88 7.04 -5.18
N GLY A 128 -11.54 6.43 -6.32
CA GLY A 128 -11.05 7.14 -7.51
C GLY A 128 -9.53 7.12 -7.59
N GLU A 129 -8.92 8.25 -7.92
CA GLU A 129 -7.46 8.37 -8.05
C GLU A 129 -6.75 8.31 -6.68
N PRO A 130 -5.57 7.69 -6.59
CA PRO A 130 -4.82 7.64 -5.35
C PRO A 130 -4.34 9.02 -4.91
N THR A 131 -4.30 9.23 -3.62
CA THR A 131 -3.72 10.43 -3.00
C THR A 131 -2.20 10.42 -3.12
N VAL A 132 -1.64 11.58 -3.42
CA VAL A 132 -0.20 11.78 -3.57
C VAL A 132 0.28 12.78 -2.52
N THR A 133 1.33 12.41 -1.79
CA THR A 133 2.03 13.31 -0.88
C THR A 133 3.52 13.32 -1.17
N LEU A 134 4.17 14.44 -0.92
CA LEU A 134 5.59 14.67 -1.19
C LEU A 134 6.32 14.99 0.12
N GLY A 135 7.49 14.43 0.27
CA GLY A 135 8.37 14.70 1.41
C GLY A 135 9.82 14.31 1.12
N VAL A 136 10.58 14.12 2.16
CA VAL A 136 11.96 13.65 2.08
C VAL A 136 12.17 12.43 3.00
N VAL A 137 13.20 11.67 2.73
CA VAL A 137 13.73 10.69 3.68
C VAL A 137 14.28 11.45 4.88
N SER A 138 13.59 11.37 6.02
CA SER A 138 13.98 12.06 7.26
C SER A 138 15.00 11.28 8.08
N ALA A 139 14.92 9.94 8.04
CA ALA A 139 15.88 9.02 8.65
C ALA A 139 15.79 7.63 8.02
N ILE A 140 16.83 6.83 8.20
CA ILE A 140 16.90 5.42 7.81
C ILE A 140 17.30 4.56 9.01
N GLY A 141 16.98 3.26 8.98
CA GLY A 141 17.34 2.32 10.05
C GLY A 141 16.59 2.58 11.36
N ARG A 142 15.37 3.11 11.31
CA ARG A 142 14.54 3.31 12.51
C ARG A 142 13.93 1.98 12.95
N SER A 143 13.68 1.88 14.27
CA SER A 143 12.94 0.77 14.86
C SER A 143 11.77 1.31 15.66
N ILE A 144 10.62 0.64 15.58
CA ILE A 144 9.43 0.94 16.37
C ILE A 144 8.92 -0.32 17.07
N ARG A 145 8.38 -0.15 18.28
CA ARG A 145 7.69 -1.21 18.99
C ARG A 145 6.22 -1.20 18.62
N THR A 146 5.71 -2.36 18.26
CA THR A 146 4.29 -2.60 17.97
C THR A 146 3.74 -3.64 18.93
N PRO A 147 2.42 -3.80 19.05
CA PRO A 147 1.82 -4.85 19.87
C PRO A 147 2.25 -6.28 19.47
N VAL A 148 2.69 -6.47 18.22
CA VAL A 148 3.08 -7.79 17.68
C VAL A 148 4.60 -7.98 17.61
N GLY A 149 5.41 -7.00 18.03
CA GLY A 149 6.87 -7.10 18.00
C GLY A 149 7.57 -5.80 17.70
N VAL A 150 8.84 -5.89 17.30
CA VAL A 150 9.67 -4.73 16.89
C VAL A 150 9.83 -4.79 15.39
N LEU A 151 9.44 -3.72 14.70
CA LEU A 151 9.76 -3.50 13.30
C LEU A 151 11.08 -2.73 13.21
N GLU A 152 12.04 -3.25 12.47
CA GLU A 152 13.39 -2.70 12.32
C GLU A 152 13.67 -2.28 10.87
N GLY A 153 14.73 -1.50 10.67
CA GLY A 153 15.17 -1.09 9.34
C GLY A 153 14.23 -0.11 8.65
N LEU A 154 13.35 0.56 9.38
CA LEU A 154 12.32 1.44 8.81
C LEU A 154 12.91 2.72 8.23
N ILE A 155 12.29 3.19 7.15
CA ILE A 155 12.53 4.47 6.51
C ILE A 155 11.52 5.48 7.08
N GLN A 156 12.03 6.57 7.65
CA GLN A 156 11.19 7.67 8.13
C GLN A 156 11.09 8.74 7.03
N THR A 157 9.88 9.26 6.83
CA THR A 157 9.61 10.39 5.93
C THR A 157 8.71 11.41 6.61
N ASP A 158 8.75 12.65 6.15
CA ASP A 158 7.81 13.72 6.49
C ASP A 158 6.69 13.88 5.46
N ALA A 159 6.68 13.06 4.40
CA ALA A 159 5.50 12.93 3.54
C ALA A 159 4.31 12.48 4.39
N ALA A 160 3.14 13.10 4.20
CA ALA A 160 1.96 12.77 4.99
C ALA A 160 1.50 11.33 4.69
N ILE A 161 1.58 10.47 5.70
CA ILE A 161 1.07 9.09 5.67
C ILE A 161 -0.10 9.00 6.63
N ASN A 162 -1.25 8.56 6.14
CA ASN A 162 -2.47 8.39 6.92
C ASN A 162 -2.91 6.92 6.89
N PRO A 163 -3.77 6.46 7.82
CA PRO A 163 -4.30 5.10 7.79
C PRO A 163 -4.93 4.76 6.44
N GLY A 164 -4.55 3.61 5.88
CA GLY A 164 -4.96 3.13 4.55
C GLY A 164 -3.99 3.46 3.42
N ASN A 165 -3.02 4.33 3.67
CA ASN A 165 -2.03 4.74 2.66
C ASN A 165 -0.83 3.78 2.65
#